data_d4757d58882839c1cc664b4b453062f9
#
_entry.id   d4757d58882839c1cc664b4b453062f9
#
_cell.length_a   1.000
_cell.length_b   1.000
_cell.length_c   1.000
_cell.angle_alpha   90.00
_cell.angle_beta   90.00
_cell.angle_gamma   90.00
#
_symmetry.space_group_name_H-M   'P 1'
#
loop_
_entity.id
_entity.type
_entity.pdbx_description
1 polymer ?
#
loop_
_entity_poly.entity_id
_entity_poly.type
_entity_poly.pdbx_seq_one_letter_code
_entity_poly.pdbx_strand_id
1 'polypeptide(L)'
;MSAPVFDARQVRRAFSRSAASYEAAAGLQHAVEARLLESLDYLDDPALARAPPRRVLDLGCGTGRASRAMQARWPKADVVSLDLALPMLREGRAAARPSGWLANPFARRPLPVCADARALPLADASVDVLFSNLCLQWVEDLDAVLAGFRRVLKPHGLLLFSTFGPATLWELREAFAQADDVPHVSPFADIAGVGDALVRAGFHQPVLDREDERTHYPDLPALMRELRAIGATNALASRRHTLTGRTRFRVAAEAYEAQREAHGLPASWEILSAMAWAPEAGTPIREGGVDVTAVPLSRIPIRRRG
;
A
#
# COMPACT_ATOMS: atom_id res chain seq x y z
N MET A 1 -21.66 -7.72 11.79
CA MET A 1 -20.31 -7.15 11.58
C MET A 1 -19.31 -8.24 11.92
N SER A 2 -18.51 -8.70 10.98
CA SER A 2 -17.42 -9.65 11.24
C SER A 2 -16.37 -8.99 12.16
N ALA A 3 -15.69 -9.82 12.98
CA ALA A 3 -14.60 -9.33 13.82
C ALA A 3 -13.47 -8.77 12.92
N PRO A 4 -12.79 -7.67 13.31
CA PRO A 4 -11.74 -7.09 12.50
C PRO A 4 -10.57 -8.06 12.34
N VAL A 5 -10.00 -8.15 11.13
CA VAL A 5 -8.83 -8.98 10.83
C VAL A 5 -7.58 -8.36 11.46
N PHE A 6 -7.44 -7.03 11.36
CA PHE A 6 -6.30 -6.29 11.89
C PHE A 6 -6.66 -5.38 13.07
N ASP A 7 -5.74 -5.29 14.02
CA ASP A 7 -5.74 -4.26 15.06
C ASP A 7 -5.08 -2.99 14.49
N ALA A 8 -5.91 -2.04 14.01
CA ALA A 8 -5.43 -0.79 13.42
C ALA A 8 -4.52 0.04 14.36
N ARG A 9 -4.72 -0.06 15.68
CA ARG A 9 -3.85 0.61 16.67
C ARG A 9 -2.47 -0.04 16.68
N GLN A 10 -2.41 -1.37 16.53
CA GLN A 10 -1.16 -2.11 16.48
C GLN A 10 -0.42 -1.81 15.18
N VAL A 11 -1.10 -1.79 14.02
CA VAL A 11 -0.51 -1.38 12.74
C VAL A 11 0.14 -0.01 12.88
N ARG A 12 -0.62 1.00 13.31
CA ARG A 12 -0.10 2.36 13.50
C ARG A 12 1.08 2.41 14.48
N ARG A 13 1.01 1.66 15.59
CA ARG A 13 2.08 1.60 16.60
C ARG A 13 3.36 0.97 16.04
N ALA A 14 3.24 -0.10 15.26
CA ALA A 14 4.36 -0.80 14.65
C ALA A 14 5.13 0.12 13.71
N PHE A 15 4.45 0.75 12.75
CA PHE A 15 5.05 1.71 11.82
C PHE A 15 5.56 2.97 12.51
N SER A 16 4.88 3.45 13.57
CA SER A 16 5.38 4.60 14.35
C SER A 16 6.71 4.29 15.04
N ARG A 17 6.93 3.06 15.48
CA ARG A 17 8.19 2.64 16.15
C ARG A 17 9.32 2.39 15.16
N SER A 18 9.00 1.94 13.96
CA SER A 18 10.01 1.63 12.94
C SER A 18 10.44 2.83 12.10
N ALA A 19 9.82 4.00 12.26
CA ALA A 19 10.06 5.15 11.40
C ALA A 19 11.55 5.52 11.26
N ALA A 20 12.32 5.47 12.35
CA ALA A 20 13.76 5.80 12.33
C ALA A 20 14.64 4.69 11.71
N SER A 21 14.19 3.43 11.71
CA SER A 21 14.95 2.28 11.16
C SER A 21 14.49 1.89 9.75
N TYR A 22 13.36 2.40 9.30
CA TYR A 22 12.67 1.96 8.08
C TYR A 22 13.56 2.05 6.84
N GLU A 23 14.13 3.21 6.56
CA GLU A 23 14.95 3.43 5.37
C GLU A 23 16.15 2.47 5.26
N ALA A 24 16.77 2.14 6.38
CA ALA A 24 17.92 1.24 6.40
C ALA A 24 17.55 -0.24 6.22
N ALA A 25 16.30 -0.61 6.48
CA ALA A 25 15.83 -1.99 6.47
C ALA A 25 14.86 -2.30 5.30
N ALA A 26 14.35 -1.30 4.59
CA ALA A 26 13.28 -1.44 3.60
C ALA A 26 13.80 -1.79 2.18
N GLY A 27 14.82 -2.64 2.06
CA GLY A 27 15.44 -2.98 0.78
C GLY A 27 14.44 -3.52 -0.25
N LEU A 28 13.63 -4.51 0.14
CA LEU A 28 12.58 -5.07 -0.73
C LEU A 28 11.56 -4.00 -1.13
N GLN A 29 11.08 -3.20 -0.14
CA GLN A 29 10.09 -2.16 -0.40
C GLN A 29 10.61 -1.11 -1.39
N HIS A 30 11.90 -0.76 -1.31
CA HIS A 30 12.53 0.16 -2.24
C HIS A 30 12.66 -0.42 -3.65
N ALA A 31 12.97 -1.72 -3.78
CA ALA A 31 13.04 -2.38 -5.07
C ALA A 31 11.65 -2.44 -5.76
N VAL A 32 10.62 -2.83 -5.01
CA VAL A 32 9.23 -2.82 -5.51
C VAL A 32 8.77 -1.42 -5.87
N GLU A 33 9.08 -0.42 -5.03
CA GLU A 33 8.76 0.99 -5.29
C GLU A 33 9.39 1.50 -6.58
N ALA A 34 10.66 1.16 -6.83
CA ALA A 34 11.36 1.59 -8.05
C ALA A 34 10.68 1.05 -9.31
N ARG A 35 10.35 -0.25 -9.33
CA ARG A 35 9.62 -0.89 -10.45
C ARG A 35 8.23 -0.28 -10.64
N LEU A 36 7.51 -0.02 -9.53
CA LEU A 36 6.19 0.57 -9.60
C LEU A 36 6.24 2.03 -10.10
N LEU A 37 7.29 2.79 -9.76
CA LEU A 37 7.51 4.15 -10.29
C LEU A 37 7.83 4.15 -11.79
N GLU A 38 8.52 3.14 -12.31
CA GLU A 38 8.77 2.97 -13.75
C GLU A 38 7.46 2.81 -14.54
N SER A 39 6.44 2.19 -13.95
CA SER A 39 5.12 2.09 -14.56
C SER A 39 4.45 3.45 -14.80
N LEU A 40 4.93 4.52 -14.18
CA LEU A 40 4.46 5.89 -14.45
C LEU A 40 5.05 6.49 -15.73
N ASP A 41 6.08 5.86 -16.35
CA ASP A 41 6.77 6.41 -17.52
C ASP A 41 5.82 6.59 -18.71
N TYR A 42 4.81 5.72 -18.81
CA TYR A 42 3.81 5.82 -19.83
C TYR A 42 2.96 7.13 -19.73
N LEU A 43 2.83 7.75 -18.54
CA LEU A 43 2.12 9.04 -18.39
C LEU A 43 2.89 10.22 -19.01
N ASP A 44 4.19 10.06 -19.19
CA ASP A 44 5.07 11.09 -19.77
C ASP A 44 5.35 10.83 -21.26
N ASP A 45 4.71 9.79 -21.86
CA ASP A 45 4.83 9.52 -23.29
C ASP A 45 4.19 10.64 -24.12
N PRO A 46 4.98 11.41 -24.90
CA PRO A 46 4.48 12.48 -25.73
C PRO A 46 3.41 12.03 -26.73
N ALA A 47 3.43 10.75 -27.15
CA ALA A 47 2.47 10.20 -28.10
C ALA A 47 1.05 10.14 -27.53
N LEU A 48 0.91 10.09 -26.21
CA LEU A 48 -0.40 10.05 -25.55
C LEU A 48 -1.07 11.43 -25.40
N ALA A 49 -0.34 12.52 -25.69
CA ALA A 49 -0.82 13.90 -25.62
C ALA A 49 -1.55 14.24 -24.29
N ARG A 50 -1.16 13.61 -23.19
CA ARG A 50 -1.75 13.82 -21.86
C ARG A 50 -1.12 15.03 -21.15
N ALA A 51 -1.95 15.78 -20.44
CA ALA A 51 -1.43 16.83 -19.57
C ALA A 51 -0.78 16.18 -18.32
N PRO A 52 0.35 16.71 -17.84
CA PRO A 52 0.95 16.21 -16.58
C PRO A 52 -0.03 16.26 -15.41
N PRO A 53 0.05 15.31 -14.47
CA PRO A 53 -0.77 15.32 -13.27
C PRO A 53 -0.63 16.63 -12.50
N ARG A 54 -1.75 17.14 -11.98
CA ARG A 54 -1.79 18.32 -11.10
C ARG A 54 -1.79 17.96 -9.63
N ARG A 55 -2.41 16.84 -9.28
CA ARG A 55 -2.43 16.34 -7.91
C ARG A 55 -2.19 14.83 -7.90
N VAL A 56 -1.20 14.43 -7.14
CA VAL A 56 -0.76 13.04 -6.95
C VAL A 56 -0.93 12.69 -5.48
N LEU A 57 -1.52 11.54 -5.21
CA LEU A 57 -1.60 10.96 -3.87
C LEU A 57 -0.63 9.80 -3.76
N ASP A 58 0.30 9.86 -2.82
CA ASP A 58 1.14 8.75 -2.36
C ASP A 58 0.53 8.21 -1.07
N LEU A 59 -0.13 7.07 -1.16
CA LEU A 59 -0.88 6.45 -0.08
C LEU A 59 -0.04 5.39 0.64
N GLY A 60 0.05 5.50 1.97
CA GLY A 60 0.98 4.68 2.76
C GLY A 60 2.43 5.05 2.45
N CYS A 61 2.68 6.35 2.28
CA CYS A 61 3.94 6.88 1.77
C CYS A 61 5.17 6.58 2.64
N GLY A 62 4.98 6.08 3.87
CA GLY A 62 6.07 5.85 4.83
C GLY A 62 6.91 7.12 5.02
N THR A 63 8.20 7.03 4.75
CA THR A 63 9.15 8.15 4.81
C THR A 63 9.15 9.03 3.55
N GLY A 64 8.20 8.80 2.60
CA GLY A 64 7.94 9.65 1.46
C GLY A 64 9.00 9.59 0.36
N ARG A 65 9.64 8.46 0.15
CA ARG A 65 10.63 8.28 -0.93
C ARG A 65 9.95 8.39 -2.30
N ALA A 66 8.84 7.66 -2.55
CA ALA A 66 8.06 7.75 -3.77
C ALA A 66 7.48 9.16 -3.95
N SER A 67 6.98 9.78 -2.86
CA SER A 67 6.49 11.17 -2.90
C SER A 67 7.54 12.15 -3.45
N ARG A 68 8.79 12.01 -2.99
CA ARG A 68 9.90 12.86 -3.47
C ARG A 68 10.24 12.57 -4.93
N ALA A 69 10.23 11.32 -5.35
CA ALA A 69 10.47 10.92 -6.74
C ALA A 69 9.39 11.49 -7.67
N MET A 70 8.11 11.35 -7.29
CA MET A 70 6.99 11.91 -8.06
C MET A 70 7.00 13.46 -8.06
N GLN A 71 7.41 14.11 -6.96
CA GLN A 71 7.57 15.57 -6.94
C GLN A 71 8.69 16.05 -7.86
N ALA A 72 9.79 15.32 -7.95
CA ALA A 72 10.86 15.61 -8.91
C ALA A 72 10.42 15.39 -10.35
N ARG A 73 9.65 14.33 -10.61
CA ARG A 73 9.08 13.99 -11.92
C ARG A 73 8.09 15.06 -12.39
N TRP A 74 7.21 15.51 -11.51
CA TRP A 74 6.19 16.53 -11.80
C TRP A 74 6.34 17.74 -10.87
N PRO A 75 7.28 18.66 -11.16
CA PRO A 75 7.63 19.76 -10.24
C PRO A 75 6.49 20.74 -9.96
N LYS A 76 5.48 20.79 -10.84
CA LYS A 76 4.29 21.65 -10.70
C LYS A 76 3.10 20.97 -10.03
N ALA A 77 3.17 19.67 -9.79
CA ALA A 77 2.10 18.93 -9.13
C ALA A 77 2.05 19.22 -7.62
N ASP A 78 0.87 19.06 -7.04
CA ASP A 78 0.68 18.93 -5.60
C ASP A 78 0.78 17.45 -5.25
N VAL A 79 1.91 16.99 -4.72
CA VAL A 79 2.10 15.61 -4.26
C VAL A 79 1.69 15.53 -2.80
N VAL A 80 0.63 14.78 -2.52
CA VAL A 80 0.13 14.53 -1.16
C VAL A 80 0.74 13.23 -0.65
N SER A 81 1.51 13.30 0.45
CA SER A 81 2.10 12.15 1.14
C SER A 81 1.19 11.75 2.30
N LEU A 82 0.43 10.68 2.16
CA LEU A 82 -0.51 10.23 3.18
C LEU A 82 -0.03 8.96 3.86
N ASP A 83 0.02 8.98 5.21
CA ASP A 83 0.37 7.82 6.01
C ASP A 83 -0.40 7.82 7.34
N LEU A 84 -0.67 6.63 7.88
CA LEU A 84 -1.32 6.43 9.16
C LEU A 84 -0.41 6.79 10.35
N ALA A 85 0.91 6.64 10.18
CA ALA A 85 1.93 6.82 11.20
C ALA A 85 2.59 8.20 11.10
N LEU A 86 2.21 9.14 11.95
CA LEU A 86 2.78 10.49 11.98
C LEU A 86 4.33 10.53 12.08
N PRO A 87 5.01 9.61 12.81
CA PRO A 87 6.49 9.57 12.81
C PRO A 87 7.08 9.33 11.41
N MET A 88 6.47 8.47 10.57
CA MET A 88 6.90 8.27 9.17
C MET A 88 6.90 9.58 8.40
N LEU A 89 5.80 10.34 8.47
CA LEU A 89 5.69 11.65 7.82
C LEU A 89 6.71 12.68 8.34
N ARG A 90 7.08 12.60 9.62
CA ARG A 90 8.12 13.47 10.19
C ARG A 90 9.50 13.15 9.62
N GLU A 91 9.85 11.88 9.49
CA GLU A 91 11.07 11.43 8.82
C GLU A 91 11.08 11.87 7.35
N GLY A 92 9.97 11.66 6.62
CA GLY A 92 9.82 12.12 5.23
C GLY A 92 9.99 13.62 5.08
N ARG A 93 9.42 14.40 5.99
CA ARG A 93 9.59 15.87 5.99
C ARG A 93 11.04 16.28 6.28
N ALA A 94 11.72 15.57 7.17
CA ALA A 94 13.14 15.81 7.44
C ALA A 94 14.00 15.51 6.22
N ALA A 95 13.76 14.38 5.55
CA ALA A 95 14.46 13.96 4.34
C ALA A 95 14.19 14.88 3.12
N ALA A 96 13.01 15.54 3.07
CA ALA A 96 12.66 16.48 2.00
C ALA A 96 13.23 17.89 2.20
N ARG A 97 13.99 18.15 3.27
CA ARG A 97 14.65 19.45 3.47
C ARG A 97 15.75 19.64 2.44
N PRO A 98 15.83 20.81 1.81
CA PRO A 98 16.92 21.10 0.90
C PRO A 98 18.24 21.05 1.66
N SER A 99 19.22 20.37 1.12
CA SER A 99 20.59 20.40 1.59
C SER A 99 21.42 21.27 0.63
N GLY A 100 22.15 22.21 1.20
CA GLY A 100 23.07 23.06 0.46
C GLY A 100 22.52 24.46 0.10
N TRP A 101 23.43 25.35 -0.20
CA TRP A 101 23.18 26.80 -0.49
C TRP A 101 22.49 27.06 -1.83
N LEU A 102 22.50 26.09 -2.76
CA LEU A 102 21.81 26.17 -4.06
C LEU A 102 20.37 25.67 -4.05
N ALA A 103 19.85 25.23 -2.89
CA ALA A 103 18.51 24.71 -2.79
C ALA A 103 17.46 25.77 -3.13
N ASN A 104 16.61 25.50 -4.12
CA ASN A 104 15.52 26.40 -4.50
C ASN A 104 14.47 26.47 -3.37
N PRO A 105 14.32 27.61 -2.67
CA PRO A 105 13.35 27.75 -1.58
C PRO A 105 11.90 27.73 -2.07
N PHE A 106 11.65 27.96 -3.35
CA PHE A 106 10.33 27.99 -3.98
C PHE A 106 9.94 26.66 -4.62
N ALA A 107 10.82 25.65 -4.59
CA ALA A 107 10.46 24.32 -5.08
C ALA A 107 9.30 23.74 -4.25
N ARG A 108 8.29 23.22 -4.94
CA ARG A 108 7.20 22.48 -4.28
C ARG A 108 7.76 21.24 -3.60
N ARG A 109 7.15 20.90 -2.48
CA ARG A 109 7.49 19.71 -1.68
C ARG A 109 6.26 18.89 -1.44
N PRO A 110 6.42 17.59 -1.22
CA PRO A 110 5.30 16.75 -0.82
C PRO A 110 4.58 17.28 0.42
N LEU A 111 3.26 17.23 0.39
CA LEU A 111 2.35 17.73 1.43
C LEU A 111 1.98 16.58 2.37
N PRO A 112 2.49 16.52 3.61
CA PRO A 112 2.21 15.41 4.52
C PRO A 112 0.80 15.50 5.09
N VAL A 113 0.07 14.40 5.04
CA VAL A 113 -1.27 14.22 5.61
C VAL A 113 -1.30 12.95 6.45
N CYS A 114 -1.55 13.08 7.75
CA CYS A 114 -1.70 11.92 8.63
C CYS A 114 -3.17 11.48 8.64
N ALA A 115 -3.46 10.38 7.94
CA ALA A 115 -4.82 9.86 7.81
C ALA A 115 -4.83 8.34 7.54
N ASP A 116 -6.02 7.76 7.63
CA ASP A 116 -6.27 6.35 7.35
C ASP A 116 -6.71 6.17 5.90
N ALA A 117 -6.14 5.17 5.21
CA ALA A 117 -6.51 4.81 3.83
C ALA A 117 -8.00 4.48 3.67
N ARG A 118 -8.64 4.00 4.76
CA ARG A 118 -10.06 3.64 4.81
C ARG A 118 -11.00 4.86 4.84
N ALA A 119 -10.46 6.07 5.12
CA ALA A 119 -11.23 7.31 5.22
C ALA A 119 -10.41 8.48 4.68
N LEU A 120 -10.26 8.56 3.36
CA LEU A 120 -9.44 9.58 2.72
C LEU A 120 -10.03 10.98 2.93
N PRO A 121 -9.28 11.92 3.56
CA PRO A 121 -9.73 13.30 3.80
C PRO A 121 -9.49 14.19 2.56
N LEU A 122 -9.87 13.70 1.39
CA LEU A 122 -9.71 14.37 0.11
C LEU A 122 -11.09 14.54 -0.54
N ALA A 123 -11.25 15.63 -1.27
CA ALA A 123 -12.47 15.88 -2.02
C ALA A 123 -12.66 14.86 -3.15
N ASP A 124 -13.90 14.66 -3.55
CA ASP A 124 -14.26 13.82 -4.69
C ASP A 124 -13.62 14.35 -5.97
N ALA A 125 -13.23 13.45 -6.86
CA ALA A 125 -12.66 13.75 -8.17
C ALA A 125 -11.55 14.84 -8.12
N SER A 126 -10.65 14.74 -7.14
CA SER A 126 -9.60 15.76 -6.91
C SER A 126 -8.19 15.28 -7.24
N VAL A 127 -7.95 13.98 -7.42
CA VAL A 127 -6.64 13.35 -7.60
C VAL A 127 -6.49 12.83 -9.03
N ASP A 128 -5.38 13.14 -9.68
CA ASP A 128 -5.06 12.66 -11.04
C ASP A 128 -4.40 11.27 -11.01
N VAL A 129 -3.51 11.04 -10.03
CA VAL A 129 -2.78 9.77 -9.84
C VAL A 129 -2.82 9.38 -8.37
N LEU A 130 -3.26 8.16 -8.07
CA LEU A 130 -3.13 7.52 -6.77
C LEU A 130 -2.09 6.42 -6.88
N PHE A 131 -1.00 6.59 -6.16
CA PHE A 131 0.11 5.66 -6.04
C PHE A 131 0.12 5.05 -4.65
N SER A 132 0.39 3.74 -4.52
CA SER A 132 0.52 3.07 -3.22
C SER A 132 1.46 1.88 -3.32
N ASN A 133 2.57 1.91 -2.60
CA ASN A 133 3.54 0.82 -2.59
C ASN A 133 3.45 0.02 -1.28
N LEU A 134 3.15 -1.28 -1.38
CA LEU A 134 3.11 -2.24 -0.26
C LEU A 134 2.38 -1.69 0.99
N CYS A 135 1.18 -1.13 0.79
CA CYS A 135 0.34 -0.60 1.86
C CYS A 135 -0.96 -1.40 2.05
N LEU A 136 -1.57 -1.88 0.95
CA LEU A 136 -2.93 -2.43 0.98
C LEU A 136 -3.04 -3.78 1.70
N GLN A 137 -1.95 -4.50 1.92
CA GLN A 137 -1.92 -5.71 2.74
C GLN A 137 -2.31 -5.48 4.21
N TRP A 138 -2.39 -4.22 4.66
CA TRP A 138 -2.82 -3.84 6.01
C TRP A 138 -4.29 -3.45 6.08
N VAL A 139 -5.00 -3.59 4.98
CA VAL A 139 -6.42 -3.27 4.85
C VAL A 139 -7.23 -4.57 4.78
N GLU A 140 -8.27 -4.67 5.60
CA GLU A 140 -9.13 -5.87 5.64
C GLU A 140 -10.27 -5.84 4.62
N ASP A 141 -10.79 -4.65 4.32
CA ASP A 141 -11.89 -4.43 3.37
C ASP A 141 -11.35 -3.68 2.14
N LEU A 142 -10.86 -4.47 1.18
CA LEU A 142 -10.30 -3.95 -0.06
C LEU A 142 -11.38 -3.25 -0.91
N ASP A 143 -12.60 -3.78 -0.92
CA ASP A 143 -13.71 -3.21 -1.68
C ASP A 143 -14.06 -1.80 -1.18
N ALA A 144 -14.18 -1.61 0.14
CA ALA A 144 -14.46 -0.29 0.73
C ALA A 144 -13.33 0.71 0.46
N VAL A 145 -12.07 0.26 0.51
CA VAL A 145 -10.92 1.13 0.25
C VAL A 145 -10.84 1.51 -1.23
N LEU A 146 -11.05 0.57 -2.15
CA LEU A 146 -11.08 0.83 -3.59
C LEU A 146 -12.25 1.77 -3.98
N ALA A 147 -13.40 1.64 -3.33
CA ALA A 147 -14.50 2.61 -3.49
C ALA A 147 -14.08 4.03 -3.05
N GLY A 148 -13.33 4.14 -1.94
CA GLY A 148 -12.71 5.38 -1.49
C GLY A 148 -11.70 5.96 -2.49
N PHE A 149 -10.89 5.11 -3.12
CA PHE A 149 -9.94 5.52 -4.17
C PHE A 149 -10.66 6.04 -5.40
N ARG A 150 -11.69 5.29 -5.85
CA ARG A 150 -12.54 5.73 -6.95
C ARG A 150 -13.18 7.09 -6.68
N ARG A 151 -13.68 7.33 -5.45
CA ARG A 151 -14.28 8.61 -5.05
C ARG A 151 -13.33 9.79 -5.23
N VAL A 152 -12.07 9.65 -4.79
CA VAL A 152 -11.11 10.75 -4.82
C VAL A 152 -10.42 10.94 -6.17
N LEU A 153 -10.33 9.88 -6.98
CA LEU A 153 -9.75 9.97 -8.32
C LEU A 153 -10.68 10.75 -9.26
N LYS A 154 -10.08 11.58 -10.09
CA LYS A 154 -10.79 12.20 -11.21
C LYS A 154 -11.21 11.14 -12.23
N PRO A 155 -12.22 11.43 -13.07
CA PRO A 155 -12.48 10.60 -14.24
C PRO A 155 -11.18 10.40 -15.04
N HIS A 156 -10.90 9.15 -15.44
CA HIS A 156 -9.68 8.72 -16.10
C HIS A 156 -8.39 8.91 -15.27
N GLY A 157 -8.52 9.16 -13.97
CA GLY A 157 -7.37 9.18 -13.05
C GLY A 157 -6.75 7.79 -12.90
N LEU A 158 -5.44 7.74 -12.75
CA LEU A 158 -4.69 6.50 -12.62
C LEU A 158 -4.66 6.01 -11.17
N LEU A 159 -4.98 4.74 -10.97
CA LEU A 159 -4.67 3.98 -9.77
C LEU A 159 -3.48 3.05 -10.09
N LEU A 160 -2.42 3.14 -9.30
CA LEU A 160 -1.23 2.28 -9.40
C LEU A 160 -0.81 1.86 -8.00
N PHE A 161 -0.79 0.56 -7.73
CA PHE A 161 -0.39 0.07 -6.41
C PHE A 161 0.30 -1.29 -6.47
N SER A 162 1.04 -1.59 -5.39
CA SER A 162 1.54 -2.93 -5.09
C SER A 162 1.03 -3.41 -3.74
N THR A 163 0.92 -4.72 -3.59
CA THR A 163 0.57 -5.42 -2.36
C THR A 163 1.24 -6.78 -2.31
N PHE A 164 1.17 -7.47 -1.17
CA PHE A 164 1.63 -8.84 -1.07
C PHE A 164 0.53 -9.84 -1.43
N GLY A 165 0.94 -10.95 -2.05
CA GLY A 165 0.13 -12.11 -2.34
C GLY A 165 0.29 -13.25 -1.30
N PRO A 166 -0.55 -14.32 -1.42
CA PRO A 166 -0.67 -15.37 -0.40
C PRO A 166 0.58 -16.23 -0.21
N ALA A 167 1.48 -16.31 -1.18
CA ALA A 167 2.74 -17.03 -1.04
C ALA A 167 3.80 -16.26 -0.23
N THR A 168 3.52 -15.00 0.16
CA THR A 168 4.46 -14.22 0.98
C THR A 168 4.67 -14.86 2.35
N LEU A 169 5.97 -15.07 2.70
CA LEU A 169 6.42 -15.64 3.97
C LEU A 169 5.75 -16.99 4.30
N TRP A 170 5.48 -17.82 3.28
CA TRP A 170 4.86 -19.12 3.48
C TRP A 170 5.74 -20.02 4.35
N GLU A 171 7.06 -19.93 4.22
CA GLU A 171 8.04 -20.67 5.01
C GLU A 171 7.91 -20.33 6.51
N LEU A 172 7.78 -19.05 6.81
CA LEU A 172 7.58 -18.55 8.18
C LEU A 172 6.23 -19.02 8.74
N ARG A 173 5.18 -19.00 7.91
CA ARG A 173 3.85 -19.47 8.27
C ARG A 173 3.86 -20.96 8.64
N GLU A 174 4.48 -21.79 7.81
CA GLU A 174 4.60 -23.24 8.06
C GLU A 174 5.44 -23.55 9.30
N ALA A 175 6.55 -22.84 9.48
CA ALA A 175 7.42 -23.04 10.64
C ALA A 175 6.69 -22.72 11.95
N PHE A 176 5.94 -21.62 12.02
CA PHE A 176 5.18 -21.28 13.22
C PHE A 176 3.95 -22.18 13.43
N ALA A 177 3.34 -22.73 12.37
CA ALA A 177 2.27 -23.71 12.49
C ALA A 177 2.70 -25.00 13.22
N GLN A 178 4.01 -25.32 13.25
CA GLN A 178 4.56 -26.42 14.06
C GLN A 178 4.66 -26.05 15.56
N ALA A 179 4.63 -24.75 15.88
CA ALA A 179 4.84 -24.28 17.25
C ALA A 179 3.53 -23.95 17.99
N ASP A 180 2.51 -23.47 17.29
CA ASP A 180 1.17 -23.22 17.84
C ASP A 180 0.12 -22.99 16.71
N ASP A 181 -1.16 -22.94 17.09
CA ASP A 181 -2.30 -22.77 16.18
C ASP A 181 -2.65 -21.28 15.93
N VAL A 182 -1.83 -20.34 16.43
CA VAL A 182 -2.11 -18.91 16.27
C VAL A 182 -1.44 -18.40 14.99
N PRO A 183 -2.14 -17.63 14.14
CA PRO A 183 -1.55 -17.12 12.90
C PRO A 183 -0.44 -16.11 13.20
N HIS A 184 0.74 -16.33 12.61
CA HIS A 184 1.92 -15.47 12.73
C HIS A 184 2.17 -14.61 11.49
N VAL A 185 1.64 -15.01 10.33
CA VAL A 185 1.70 -14.27 9.07
C VAL A 185 0.26 -13.91 8.67
N SER A 186 0.07 -12.70 8.17
CA SER A 186 -1.24 -12.19 7.73
C SER A 186 -1.77 -12.99 6.52
N PRO A 187 -3.08 -13.17 6.40
CA PRO A 187 -3.69 -13.58 5.15
C PRO A 187 -3.58 -12.44 4.13
N PHE A 188 -3.14 -12.74 2.93
CA PHE A 188 -3.07 -11.79 1.83
C PHE A 188 -4.05 -12.20 0.74
N ALA A 189 -4.60 -11.21 0.02
CA ALA A 189 -5.46 -11.44 -1.13
C ALA A 189 -4.63 -12.02 -2.29
N ASP A 190 -5.21 -12.93 -3.05
CA ASP A 190 -4.60 -13.41 -4.30
C ASP A 190 -4.87 -12.46 -5.47
N ILE A 191 -4.19 -12.68 -6.58
CA ILE A 191 -4.28 -11.82 -7.78
C ILE A 191 -5.71 -11.76 -8.33
N ALA A 192 -6.46 -12.87 -8.28
CA ALA A 192 -7.85 -12.93 -8.74
C ALA A 192 -8.75 -12.08 -7.84
N GLY A 193 -8.61 -12.20 -6.51
CA GLY A 193 -9.36 -11.40 -5.54
C GLY A 193 -9.10 -9.91 -5.67
N VAL A 194 -7.83 -9.52 -5.93
CA VAL A 194 -7.48 -8.11 -6.20
C VAL A 194 -8.13 -7.62 -7.50
N GLY A 195 -8.05 -8.42 -8.58
CA GLY A 195 -8.67 -8.10 -9.88
C GLY A 195 -10.19 -7.95 -9.78
N ASP A 196 -10.85 -8.90 -9.11
CA ASP A 196 -12.29 -8.87 -8.88
C ASP A 196 -12.72 -7.65 -8.06
N ALA A 197 -11.95 -7.28 -7.03
CA ALA A 197 -12.22 -6.09 -6.22
C ALA A 197 -12.11 -4.80 -7.05
N LEU A 198 -11.12 -4.68 -7.95
CA LEU A 198 -11.00 -3.56 -8.87
C LEU A 198 -12.20 -3.45 -9.81
N VAL A 199 -12.65 -4.58 -10.37
CA VAL A 199 -13.83 -4.64 -11.25
C VAL A 199 -15.10 -4.27 -10.48
N ARG A 200 -15.31 -4.82 -9.28
CA ARG A 200 -16.44 -4.47 -8.42
C ARG A 200 -16.48 -3.00 -8.05
N ALA A 201 -15.31 -2.42 -7.76
CA ALA A 201 -15.18 -0.98 -7.50
C ALA A 201 -15.41 -0.12 -8.77
N GLY A 202 -15.54 -0.72 -9.95
CA GLY A 202 -15.83 -0.06 -11.23
C GLY A 202 -14.61 0.57 -11.87
N PHE A 203 -13.40 0.13 -11.54
CA PHE A 203 -12.20 0.53 -12.27
C PHE A 203 -12.16 -0.10 -13.66
N HIS A 204 -11.64 0.64 -14.63
CA HIS A 204 -11.51 0.19 -16.01
C HIS A 204 -10.11 -0.34 -16.30
N GLN A 205 -10.04 -1.31 -17.22
CA GLN A 205 -8.80 -1.87 -17.77
C GLN A 205 -7.79 -2.27 -16.68
N PRO A 206 -8.19 -3.04 -15.65
CA PRO A 206 -7.23 -3.46 -14.64
C PRO A 206 -6.17 -4.35 -15.30
N VAL A 207 -4.91 -3.97 -15.10
CA VAL A 207 -3.73 -4.76 -15.46
C VAL A 207 -3.08 -5.17 -14.16
N LEU A 208 -2.91 -6.47 -13.98
CA LEU A 208 -2.28 -7.03 -12.80
C LEU A 208 -1.05 -7.81 -13.22
N ASP A 209 -0.01 -7.70 -12.41
CA ASP A 209 1.22 -8.47 -12.55
C ASP A 209 1.58 -9.12 -11.22
N ARG A 210 2.30 -10.24 -11.31
CA ARG A 210 2.78 -11.01 -10.18
C ARG A 210 4.26 -11.27 -10.33
N GLU A 211 5.01 -10.90 -9.31
CA GLU A 211 6.44 -11.20 -9.21
C GLU A 211 6.72 -12.01 -7.94
N ASP A 212 7.58 -13.01 -8.06
CA ASP A 212 8.05 -13.80 -6.93
C ASP A 212 9.50 -13.42 -6.63
N GLU A 213 9.73 -12.84 -5.46
CA GLU A 213 11.06 -12.47 -4.96
C GLU A 213 11.47 -13.43 -3.84
N ARG A 214 12.76 -13.70 -3.72
CA ARG A 214 13.30 -14.56 -2.66
C ARG A 214 14.50 -13.92 -2.02
N THR A 215 14.45 -13.75 -0.71
CA THR A 215 15.57 -13.28 0.12
C THR A 215 16.06 -14.40 1.01
N HIS A 216 17.32 -14.31 1.48
CA HIS A 216 17.90 -15.33 2.33
C HIS A 216 18.47 -14.69 3.61
N TYR A 217 18.24 -15.35 4.73
CA TYR A 217 18.65 -14.89 6.04
C TYR A 217 19.58 -15.90 6.71
N PRO A 218 20.55 -15.46 7.53
CA PRO A 218 21.42 -16.38 8.25
C PRO A 218 20.64 -17.24 9.26
N ASP A 219 19.59 -16.68 9.87
CA ASP A 219 18.77 -17.34 10.89
C ASP A 219 17.39 -16.69 11.00
N LEU A 220 16.42 -17.36 11.66
CA LEU A 220 15.09 -16.81 11.92
C LEU A 220 15.11 -15.49 12.71
N PRO A 221 15.96 -15.30 13.74
CA PRO A 221 16.10 -14.01 14.40
C PRO A 221 16.47 -12.85 13.47
N ALA A 222 17.28 -13.08 12.43
CA ALA A 222 17.64 -12.05 11.46
C ALA A 222 16.42 -11.58 10.66
N LEU A 223 15.64 -12.51 10.10
CA LEU A 223 14.37 -12.19 9.44
C LEU A 223 13.43 -11.42 10.38
N MET A 224 13.26 -11.89 11.62
CA MET A 224 12.39 -11.25 12.59
C MET A 224 12.85 -9.84 13.00
N ARG A 225 14.17 -9.58 12.99
CA ARG A 225 14.72 -8.24 13.22
C ARG A 225 14.40 -7.30 12.07
N GLU A 226 14.58 -7.75 10.83
CA GLU A 226 14.28 -6.96 9.64
C GLU A 226 12.77 -6.64 9.56
N LEU A 227 11.89 -7.63 9.69
CA LEU A 227 10.44 -7.40 9.74
C LEU A 227 10.05 -6.38 10.82
N ARG A 228 10.68 -6.44 11.98
CA ARG A 228 10.44 -5.46 13.05
C ARG A 228 10.98 -4.08 12.68
N ALA A 229 12.12 -4.00 12.04
CA ALA A 229 12.75 -2.74 11.65
C ALA A 229 11.95 -1.97 10.60
N ILE A 230 11.21 -2.68 9.73
CA ILE A 230 10.27 -2.08 8.75
C ILE A 230 8.84 -1.92 9.30
N GLY A 231 8.57 -2.35 10.53
CA GLY A 231 7.22 -2.27 11.11
C GLY A 231 6.28 -3.42 10.71
N ALA A 232 6.74 -4.40 9.94
CA ALA A 232 5.96 -5.57 9.53
C ALA A 232 5.85 -6.60 10.66
N THR A 233 5.25 -6.20 11.78
CA THR A 233 4.97 -7.08 12.91
C THR A 233 3.55 -7.62 12.85
N ASN A 234 3.32 -8.77 13.51
CA ASN A 234 1.99 -9.35 13.58
C ASN A 234 0.98 -8.36 14.21
N ALA A 235 0.06 -7.88 13.41
CA ALA A 235 -1.01 -6.95 13.79
C ALA A 235 -2.41 -7.57 13.67
N LEU A 236 -2.51 -8.90 13.53
CA LEU A 236 -3.79 -9.60 13.50
C LEU A 236 -4.54 -9.39 14.82
N ALA A 237 -5.84 -9.20 14.75
CA ALA A 237 -6.68 -9.10 15.95
C ALA A 237 -6.69 -10.43 16.74
N SER A 238 -6.59 -11.54 16.03
CA SER A 238 -6.49 -12.91 16.59
C SER A 238 -5.09 -13.28 17.12
N ARG A 239 -4.10 -12.40 16.96
CA ARG A 239 -2.74 -12.67 17.43
C ARG A 239 -2.70 -12.96 18.94
N ARG A 240 -1.68 -13.65 19.37
CA ARG A 240 -1.39 -13.80 20.81
C ARG A 240 -1.03 -12.42 21.42
N HIS A 241 -1.70 -12.06 22.52
CA HIS A 241 -1.42 -10.82 23.25
C HIS A 241 -0.29 -10.97 24.30
N THR A 242 0.21 -12.19 24.48
CA THR A 242 1.35 -12.51 25.37
C THR A 242 2.61 -12.75 24.54
N LEU A 243 3.77 -12.73 25.20
CA LEU A 243 5.05 -13.04 24.53
C LEU A 243 5.04 -14.46 23.99
N THR A 244 5.61 -14.66 22.81
CA THR A 244 5.94 -15.99 22.28
C THR A 244 6.99 -16.61 23.19
N GLY A 245 6.66 -17.66 23.93
CA GLY A 245 7.56 -18.31 24.87
C GLY A 245 8.77 -18.90 24.14
N ARG A 246 9.91 -19.02 24.86
CA ARG A 246 11.17 -19.55 24.29
C ARG A 246 11.00 -20.90 23.60
N THR A 247 10.18 -21.78 24.16
CA THR A 247 9.93 -23.14 23.62
C THR A 247 9.28 -23.07 22.24
N ARG A 248 8.20 -22.26 22.07
CA ARG A 248 7.54 -22.09 20.77
C ARG A 248 8.46 -21.49 19.73
N PHE A 249 9.19 -20.46 20.11
CA PHE A 249 10.17 -19.84 19.20
C PHE A 249 11.25 -20.84 18.77
N ARG A 250 11.72 -21.70 19.67
CA ARG A 250 12.68 -22.77 19.35
C ARG A 250 12.09 -23.77 18.37
N VAL A 251 10.86 -24.25 18.60
CA VAL A 251 10.18 -25.18 17.68
C VAL A 251 10.03 -24.57 16.30
N ALA A 252 9.57 -23.31 16.21
CA ALA A 252 9.46 -22.61 14.93
C ALA A 252 10.82 -22.43 14.25
N ALA A 253 11.88 -22.11 15.02
CA ALA A 253 13.22 -21.94 14.49
C ALA A 253 13.80 -23.26 13.94
N GLU A 254 13.58 -24.38 14.64
CA GLU A 254 13.99 -25.72 14.20
C GLU A 254 13.23 -26.13 12.92
N ALA A 255 11.91 -25.89 12.86
CA ALA A 255 11.10 -26.17 11.68
C ALA A 255 11.51 -25.30 10.48
N TYR A 256 11.86 -24.02 10.72
CA TYR A 256 12.34 -23.12 9.67
C TYR A 256 13.73 -23.51 9.19
N GLU A 257 14.61 -23.96 10.12
CA GLU A 257 15.95 -24.44 9.80
C GLU A 257 15.94 -25.65 8.85
N ALA A 258 14.92 -26.48 8.92
CA ALA A 258 14.73 -27.63 8.01
C ALA A 258 14.53 -27.20 6.53
N GLN A 259 14.19 -25.92 6.30
CA GLN A 259 13.99 -25.35 4.96
C GLN A 259 15.27 -24.63 4.45
N ARG A 260 16.40 -24.74 5.16
CA ARG A 260 17.66 -24.07 4.80
C ARG A 260 18.14 -24.46 3.41
N GLU A 261 18.47 -23.45 2.63
CA GLU A 261 19.10 -23.57 1.31
C GLU A 261 20.59 -23.21 1.36
N ALA A 262 21.28 -23.35 0.22
CA ALA A 262 22.72 -23.05 0.13
C ALA A 262 23.08 -21.61 0.54
N HIS A 263 22.18 -20.67 0.34
CA HIS A 263 22.38 -19.24 0.63
C HIS A 263 21.80 -18.77 1.97
N GLY A 264 21.19 -19.65 2.73
CA GLY A 264 20.57 -19.33 4.02
C GLY A 264 19.11 -19.79 4.13
N LEU A 265 18.40 -19.26 5.11
CA LEU A 265 16.97 -19.50 5.27
C LEU A 265 16.18 -18.67 4.26
N PRO A 266 15.38 -19.28 3.38
CA PRO A 266 14.61 -18.57 2.38
C PRO A 266 13.46 -17.80 3.03
N ALA A 267 13.14 -16.65 2.48
CA ALA A 267 11.87 -15.94 2.71
C ALA A 267 11.32 -15.53 1.35
N SER A 268 10.18 -16.08 1.00
CA SER A 268 9.49 -15.80 -0.27
C SER A 268 8.56 -14.61 -0.12
N TRP A 269 8.51 -13.81 -1.17
CA TRP A 269 7.67 -12.63 -1.29
C TRP A 269 6.93 -12.68 -2.61
N GLU A 270 5.64 -12.82 -2.57
CA GLU A 270 4.77 -12.67 -3.75
C GLU A 270 4.30 -11.23 -3.79
N ILE A 271 4.72 -10.49 -4.82
CA ILE A 271 4.37 -9.10 -5.04
C ILE A 271 3.31 -9.06 -6.13
N LEU A 272 2.18 -8.45 -5.83
CA LEU A 272 1.11 -8.17 -6.77
C LEU A 272 1.12 -6.69 -7.09
N SER A 273 1.32 -6.33 -8.34
CA SER A 273 1.20 -4.97 -8.84
C SER A 273 -0.07 -4.81 -9.64
N ALA A 274 -0.75 -3.68 -9.50
CA ALA A 274 -1.98 -3.40 -10.22
C ALA A 274 -2.03 -1.97 -10.71
N MET A 275 -2.46 -1.82 -11.98
CA MET A 275 -2.75 -0.55 -12.63
C MET A 275 -4.19 -0.58 -13.11
N ALA A 276 -4.95 0.50 -12.88
CA ALA A 276 -6.32 0.63 -13.34
C ALA A 276 -6.72 2.10 -13.46
N TRP A 277 -7.80 2.37 -14.18
CA TRP A 277 -8.29 3.71 -14.45
C TRP A 277 -9.63 3.96 -13.78
N ALA A 278 -9.78 5.12 -13.16
CA ALA A 278 -11.07 5.56 -12.65
C ALA A 278 -12.05 5.78 -13.82
N PRO A 279 -13.30 5.33 -13.69
CA PRO A 279 -14.32 5.48 -14.73
C PRO A 279 -14.74 6.94 -14.93
N GLU A 280 -15.48 7.19 -15.99
CA GLU A 280 -16.15 8.48 -16.18
C GLU A 280 -17.13 8.77 -15.03
N ALA A 281 -17.39 10.07 -14.82
CA ALA A 281 -18.34 10.50 -13.81
C ALA A 281 -19.75 9.96 -14.12
N GLY A 282 -20.36 9.31 -13.15
CA GLY A 282 -21.70 8.74 -13.30
C GLY A 282 -21.75 7.34 -13.89
N THR A 283 -20.59 6.71 -14.16
CA THR A 283 -20.55 5.30 -14.53
C THR A 283 -21.08 4.45 -13.38
N PRO A 284 -22.02 3.52 -13.63
CA PRO A 284 -22.55 2.63 -12.60
C PRO A 284 -21.46 1.79 -11.94
N ILE A 285 -21.61 1.53 -10.64
CA ILE A 285 -20.86 0.51 -9.93
C ILE A 285 -21.78 -0.64 -9.60
N ARG A 286 -21.24 -1.84 -9.56
CA ARG A 286 -22.01 -3.03 -9.22
C ARG A 286 -21.91 -3.30 -7.73
N GLU A 287 -22.98 -2.93 -6.99
CA GLU A 287 -23.12 -3.24 -5.56
C GLU A 287 -24.19 -4.31 -5.37
N GLY A 288 -23.85 -5.43 -4.71
CA GLY A 288 -24.82 -6.48 -4.43
C GLY A 288 -25.49 -7.10 -5.66
N GLY A 289 -24.83 -7.05 -6.83
CA GLY A 289 -25.40 -7.54 -8.10
C GLY A 289 -26.29 -6.53 -8.85
N VAL A 290 -26.43 -5.32 -8.33
CA VAL A 290 -27.23 -4.22 -8.93
C VAL A 290 -26.30 -3.10 -9.38
N ASP A 291 -26.56 -2.53 -10.55
CA ASP A 291 -25.83 -1.34 -11.03
C ASP A 291 -26.32 -0.09 -10.31
N VAL A 292 -25.46 0.50 -9.48
CA VAL A 292 -25.75 1.74 -8.72
C VAL A 292 -25.03 2.91 -9.37
N THR A 293 -25.78 3.96 -9.68
CA THR A 293 -25.24 5.22 -10.25
C THR A 293 -25.56 6.38 -9.32
N ALA A 294 -24.54 7.10 -8.88
CA ALA A 294 -24.72 8.35 -8.16
C ALA A 294 -24.95 9.50 -9.16
N VAL A 295 -26.16 10.05 -9.18
CA VAL A 295 -26.48 11.24 -9.97
C VAL A 295 -26.46 12.46 -9.04
N PRO A 296 -25.61 13.47 -9.28
CA PRO A 296 -25.62 14.71 -8.50
C PRO A 296 -27.00 15.35 -8.54
N LEU A 297 -27.53 15.78 -7.40
CA LEU A 297 -28.84 16.44 -7.30
C LEU A 297 -28.99 17.64 -8.26
N SER A 298 -27.87 18.34 -8.56
CA SER A 298 -27.82 19.44 -9.53
C SER A 298 -28.10 19.03 -10.97
N ARG A 299 -28.02 17.74 -11.32
CA ARG A 299 -28.35 17.21 -12.67
C ARG A 299 -29.74 16.60 -12.76
N ILE A 300 -30.50 16.56 -11.66
CA ILE A 300 -31.87 16.09 -11.67
C ILE A 300 -32.77 17.25 -12.10
N PRO A 301 -33.45 17.18 -13.27
CA PRO A 301 -34.35 18.25 -13.69
C PRO A 301 -35.56 18.29 -12.75
N ILE A 302 -35.66 19.36 -11.95
CA ILE A 302 -36.83 19.59 -11.09
C ILE A 302 -37.95 20.06 -12.01
N ARG A 303 -38.93 19.19 -12.33
CA ARG A 303 -40.16 19.63 -12.93
C ARG A 303 -40.93 20.52 -11.94
N ARG A 304 -40.90 21.83 -12.12
CA ARG A 304 -41.86 22.71 -11.45
C ARG A 304 -43.25 22.35 -12.00
N ARG A 305 -44.13 21.86 -11.14
CA ARG A 305 -45.55 21.79 -11.48
C ARG A 305 -46.02 23.22 -11.62
N GLY A 306 -46.46 23.58 -12.84
CA GLY A 306 -47.22 24.80 -13.10
C GLY A 306 -48.63 24.69 -12.54
#